data_868b925ad67c7cf9e1146656c105950f
#
_entry.id   868b925ad67c7cf9e1146656c105950f
#
_cell.length_a   1.000
_cell.length_b   1.000
_cell.length_c   1.000
_cell.angle_alpha   90.00
_cell.angle_beta   90.00
_cell.angle_gamma   90.00
#
_symmetry.space_group_name_H-M   'P 1'
#
loop_
_entity.id
_entity.type
_entity.pdbx_description
1 polymer ?
#
loop_
_entity_poly.entity_id
_entity_poly.type
_entity_poly.pdbx_seq_one_letter_code
_entity_poly.pdbx_strand_id
1 'polypeptide(L)'
;MKSAVKKFKGLSDKAIAWIFIAPTLILLLAINIYPLIYAIRMSFTNFYANKIGREVKFVGLKNYKKILGKEEIWEKMQITAHFVCWTLVLQALIGLGLALLLNKKFKGNELLTTLIVLPMMLSPAVVGVFWTYLYNPQVGLFNYVVNFFYDFGIFDMIGSSTLAPWSIVIVDTWMWTPFTMLICLAGLRSIPNYLYEAAEVDRASK
;
A
#
# COMPACT_ATOMS: atom_id res chain seq x y z
N MET A 1 16.15 9.91 39.60
CA MET A 1 16.30 8.46 39.85
C MET A 1 17.04 7.86 38.65
N LYS A 2 18.36 7.60 38.78
CA LYS A 2 19.16 6.91 37.77
C LYS A 2 18.85 5.42 37.87
N SER A 3 18.07 4.88 36.95
CA SER A 3 17.84 3.44 36.82
C SER A 3 19.16 2.77 36.47
N ALA A 4 19.73 2.02 37.40
CA ALA A 4 20.90 1.18 37.19
C ALA A 4 20.53 0.02 36.30
N VAL A 5 20.67 0.18 34.99
CA VAL A 5 20.71 -0.94 34.04
C VAL A 5 21.94 -1.78 34.42
N LYS A 6 21.72 -2.94 35.06
CA LYS A 6 22.77 -3.93 35.30
C LYS A 6 23.39 -4.30 33.95
N LYS A 7 24.55 -3.73 33.62
CA LYS A 7 25.36 -4.16 32.48
C LYS A 7 25.65 -5.66 32.66
N PHE A 8 25.20 -6.50 31.76
CA PHE A 8 25.64 -7.90 31.67
C PHE A 8 27.15 -7.89 31.52
N LYS A 9 27.87 -8.24 32.58
CA LYS A 9 29.35 -8.24 32.62
C LYS A 9 29.85 -9.23 31.55
N GLY A 10 30.48 -8.72 30.47
CA GLY A 10 31.24 -9.48 29.50
C GLY A 10 30.77 -9.44 28.06
N LEU A 11 29.57 -8.99 27.76
CA LEU A 11 29.07 -8.90 26.37
C LEU A 11 29.02 -7.45 25.89
N SER A 12 29.43 -7.21 24.65
CA SER A 12 29.26 -5.90 24.03
C SER A 12 27.78 -5.64 23.75
N ASP A 13 27.38 -4.35 23.71
CA ASP A 13 25.99 -3.96 23.40
C ASP A 13 25.53 -4.54 22.06
N LYS A 14 26.46 -4.68 21.08
CA LYS A 14 26.20 -5.34 19.78
C LYS A 14 25.93 -6.84 19.94
N ALA A 15 26.65 -7.54 20.79
CA ALA A 15 26.43 -8.98 21.03
C ALA A 15 25.08 -9.20 21.70
N ILE A 16 24.72 -8.37 22.66
CA ILE A 16 23.39 -8.42 23.30
C ILE A 16 22.29 -8.19 22.28
N ALA A 17 22.41 -7.16 21.44
CA ALA A 17 21.43 -6.89 20.38
C ALA A 17 21.27 -8.08 19.43
N TRP A 18 22.37 -8.71 18.99
CA TRP A 18 22.31 -9.89 18.14
C TRP A 18 21.66 -11.10 18.80
N ILE A 19 21.92 -11.36 20.08
CA ILE A 19 21.29 -12.46 20.82
C ILE A 19 19.76 -12.33 20.83
N PHE A 20 19.24 -11.10 20.96
CA PHE A 20 17.78 -10.86 20.95
C PHE A 20 17.17 -10.84 19.56
N ILE A 21 17.88 -10.33 18.56
CA ILE A 21 17.38 -10.18 17.19
C ILE A 21 17.54 -11.45 16.36
N ALA A 22 18.69 -12.18 16.53
CA ALA A 22 19.02 -13.32 15.68
C ALA A 22 17.96 -14.43 15.66
N PRO A 23 17.36 -14.86 16.78
CA PRO A 23 16.32 -15.91 16.73
C PRO A 23 15.16 -15.55 15.82
N THR A 24 14.65 -14.32 15.95
CA THR A 24 13.54 -13.81 15.13
C THR A 24 13.97 -13.67 13.67
N LEU A 25 15.16 -13.12 13.43
CA LEU A 25 15.68 -12.93 12.08
C LEU A 25 15.89 -14.28 11.36
N ILE A 26 16.48 -15.27 12.05
CA ILE A 26 16.70 -16.61 11.50
C ILE A 26 15.35 -17.26 11.15
N LEU A 27 14.37 -17.17 12.02
CA LEU A 27 13.04 -17.72 11.79
C LEU A 27 12.35 -17.06 10.60
N LEU A 28 12.37 -15.72 10.53
CA LEU A 28 11.83 -14.97 9.40
C LEU A 28 12.53 -15.31 8.09
N LEU A 29 13.86 -15.40 8.09
CA LEU A 29 14.61 -15.78 6.91
C LEU A 29 14.30 -17.22 6.48
N ALA A 30 14.21 -18.15 7.41
CA ALA A 30 13.89 -19.54 7.10
C ALA A 30 12.49 -19.67 6.46
N ILE A 31 11.48 -19.00 7.04
CA ILE A 31 10.09 -19.05 6.54
C ILE A 31 9.94 -18.35 5.18
N ASN A 32 10.70 -17.29 4.91
CA ASN A 32 10.56 -16.53 3.67
C ASN A 32 11.56 -16.98 2.59
N ILE A 33 12.82 -17.19 2.93
CA ILE A 33 13.89 -17.48 1.95
C ILE A 33 13.80 -18.91 1.43
N TYR A 34 13.51 -19.88 2.29
CA TYR A 34 13.41 -21.27 1.85
C TYR A 34 12.33 -21.49 0.78
N PRO A 35 11.06 -21.05 0.98
CA PRO A 35 10.03 -21.16 -0.06
C PRO A 35 10.36 -20.33 -1.31
N LEU A 36 11.02 -19.19 -1.16
CA LEU A 36 11.45 -18.36 -2.30
C LEU A 36 12.46 -19.11 -3.17
N ILE A 37 13.52 -19.67 -2.58
CA ILE A 37 14.52 -20.44 -3.31
C ILE A 37 13.87 -21.67 -3.97
N TYR A 38 12.98 -22.34 -3.25
CA TYR A 38 12.23 -23.48 -3.78
C TYR A 38 11.38 -23.08 -5.00
N ALA A 39 10.63 -21.99 -4.90
CA ALA A 39 9.80 -21.46 -6.00
C ALA A 39 10.66 -21.07 -7.22
N ILE A 40 11.80 -20.41 -6.99
CA ILE A 40 12.74 -20.06 -8.05
C ILE A 40 13.28 -21.33 -8.74
N ARG A 41 13.68 -22.34 -8.00
CA ARG A 41 14.12 -23.62 -8.59
C ARG A 41 13.02 -24.29 -9.38
N MET A 42 11.79 -24.34 -8.86
CA MET A 42 10.65 -24.93 -9.56
C MET A 42 10.29 -24.18 -10.83
N SER A 43 10.50 -22.86 -10.87
CA SER A 43 10.23 -22.05 -12.07
C SER A 43 11.06 -22.44 -13.30
N PHE A 44 12.23 -23.06 -13.10
CA PHE A 44 13.08 -23.58 -14.17
C PHE A 44 12.77 -25.04 -14.54
N THR A 45 11.74 -25.63 -13.96
CA THR A 45 11.35 -27.02 -14.19
C THR A 45 9.99 -27.14 -14.86
N ASN A 46 9.67 -28.33 -15.35
CA ASN A 46 8.34 -28.68 -15.87
C ASN A 46 7.38 -29.16 -14.76
N PHE A 47 7.55 -28.67 -13.54
CA PHE A 47 6.71 -29.06 -12.41
C PHE A 47 5.26 -28.58 -12.57
N TYR A 48 4.31 -29.48 -12.32
CA TYR A 48 2.88 -29.19 -12.26
C TYR A 48 2.29 -29.83 -11.00
N ALA A 49 1.79 -29.03 -10.09
CA ALA A 49 1.24 -29.49 -8.81
C ALA A 49 0.07 -30.49 -8.94
N ASN A 50 -0.68 -30.39 -10.05
CA ASN A 50 -1.83 -31.26 -10.34
C ASN A 50 -1.49 -32.56 -11.09
N LYS A 51 -0.22 -32.83 -11.38
CA LYS A 51 0.22 -34.03 -12.12
C LYS A 51 1.14 -34.89 -11.24
N ILE A 52 0.51 -35.67 -10.35
CA ILE A 52 1.22 -36.58 -9.44
C ILE A 52 1.93 -37.67 -10.28
N GLY A 53 3.19 -37.98 -9.94
CA GLY A 53 3.98 -39.04 -10.60
C GLY A 53 4.69 -38.63 -11.89
N ARG A 54 4.60 -37.38 -12.34
CA ARG A 54 5.38 -36.92 -13.49
C ARG A 54 6.81 -36.58 -13.06
N GLU A 55 7.80 -37.07 -13.84
CA GLU A 55 9.20 -36.70 -13.64
C GLU A 55 9.38 -35.15 -13.78
N VAL A 56 9.98 -34.56 -12.76
CA VAL A 56 10.35 -33.14 -12.77
C VAL A 56 11.67 -33.00 -13.52
N LYS A 57 11.61 -32.39 -14.71
CA LYS A 57 12.81 -32.16 -15.56
C LYS A 57 13.13 -30.67 -15.58
N PHE A 58 14.41 -30.34 -15.62
CA PHE A 58 14.89 -28.99 -15.80
C PHE A 58 14.62 -28.52 -17.24
N VAL A 59 13.92 -27.41 -17.42
CA VAL A 59 13.54 -26.84 -18.71
C VAL A 59 14.14 -25.46 -18.97
N GLY A 60 15.01 -25.00 -18.09
CA GLY A 60 15.66 -23.68 -18.19
C GLY A 60 14.63 -22.55 -18.25
N LEU A 61 14.84 -21.62 -19.16
CA LEU A 61 14.01 -20.42 -19.33
C LEU A 61 12.73 -20.62 -20.17
N LYS A 62 12.38 -21.87 -20.49
CA LYS A 62 11.22 -22.18 -21.35
C LYS A 62 9.90 -21.60 -20.80
N ASN A 63 9.70 -21.69 -19.49
CA ASN A 63 8.51 -21.15 -18.84
C ASN A 63 8.44 -19.63 -18.97
N TYR A 64 9.55 -18.95 -18.75
CA TYR A 64 9.65 -17.49 -18.88
C TYR A 64 9.40 -17.03 -20.31
N LYS A 65 10.03 -17.67 -21.31
CA LYS A 65 9.79 -17.38 -22.72
C LYS A 65 8.32 -17.57 -23.10
N LYS A 66 7.68 -18.62 -22.59
CA LYS A 66 6.26 -18.89 -22.84
C LYS A 66 5.35 -17.83 -22.23
N ILE A 67 5.67 -17.34 -21.03
CA ILE A 67 4.88 -16.32 -20.34
C ILE A 67 5.07 -14.97 -21.03
N LEU A 68 6.32 -14.54 -21.22
CA LEU A 68 6.65 -13.24 -21.80
C LEU A 68 6.25 -13.12 -23.28
N GLY A 69 6.10 -14.25 -23.99
CA GLY A 69 5.62 -14.28 -25.37
C GLY A 69 4.08 -14.22 -25.51
N LYS A 70 3.34 -14.16 -24.41
CA LYS A 70 1.89 -14.02 -24.46
C LYS A 70 1.47 -12.56 -24.37
N GLU A 71 0.72 -12.08 -25.33
CA GLU A 71 0.17 -10.71 -25.36
C GLU A 71 -0.70 -10.42 -24.15
N GLU A 72 -1.53 -11.39 -23.75
CA GLU A 72 -2.39 -11.29 -22.55
C GLU A 72 -1.60 -10.90 -21.28
N ILE A 73 -0.36 -11.36 -21.13
CA ILE A 73 0.47 -11.03 -19.96
C ILE A 73 0.84 -9.55 -19.97
N TRP A 74 1.17 -9.00 -21.13
CA TRP A 74 1.50 -7.58 -21.27
C TRP A 74 0.30 -6.67 -21.04
N GLU A 75 -0.89 -7.07 -21.51
CA GLU A 75 -2.14 -6.37 -21.21
C GLU A 75 -2.40 -6.33 -19.69
N LYS A 76 -2.27 -7.49 -19.01
CA LYS A 76 -2.44 -7.54 -17.53
C LYS A 76 -1.38 -6.73 -16.79
N MET A 77 -0.14 -6.73 -17.27
CA MET A 77 0.92 -5.90 -16.70
C MET A 77 0.63 -4.40 -16.89
N GLN A 78 0.10 -3.98 -18.04
CA GLN A 78 -0.30 -2.59 -18.26
C GLN A 78 -1.43 -2.17 -17.31
N ILE A 79 -2.46 -3.01 -17.14
CA ILE A 79 -3.55 -2.74 -16.18
C ILE A 79 -3.00 -2.62 -14.76
N THR A 80 -2.09 -3.52 -14.36
CA THR A 80 -1.45 -3.47 -13.04
C THR A 80 -0.60 -2.21 -12.88
N ALA A 81 0.20 -1.87 -13.90
CA ALA A 81 1.02 -0.66 -13.88
C ALA A 81 0.16 0.61 -13.78
N HIS A 82 -0.93 0.68 -14.54
CA HIS A 82 -1.90 1.77 -14.47
C HIS A 82 -2.45 1.90 -13.05
N PHE A 83 -2.94 0.80 -12.47
CA PHE A 83 -3.47 0.78 -11.09
C PHE A 83 -2.43 1.27 -10.09
N VAL A 84 -1.22 0.66 -10.07
CA VAL A 84 -0.17 0.99 -9.10
C VAL A 84 0.30 2.43 -9.25
N CYS A 85 0.55 2.90 -10.47
CA CYS A 85 1.02 4.27 -10.69
C CYS A 85 0.00 5.30 -10.22
N TRP A 86 -1.26 5.16 -10.61
CA TRP A 86 -2.29 6.13 -10.26
C TRP A 86 -2.64 6.12 -8.78
N THR A 87 -2.77 4.94 -8.16
CA THR A 87 -3.03 4.87 -6.72
C THR A 87 -1.91 5.48 -5.90
N LEU A 88 -0.64 5.18 -6.21
CA LEU A 88 0.49 5.76 -5.49
C LEU A 88 0.57 7.28 -5.65
N VAL A 89 0.39 7.79 -6.87
CA VAL A 89 0.42 9.23 -7.13
C VAL A 89 -0.70 9.94 -6.37
N LEU A 90 -1.93 9.45 -6.48
CA LEU A 90 -3.08 10.06 -5.82
C LEU A 90 -2.97 9.98 -4.30
N GLN A 91 -2.59 8.82 -3.75
CA GLN A 91 -2.38 8.65 -2.30
C GLN A 91 -1.26 9.55 -1.78
N ALA A 92 -0.17 9.69 -2.53
CA ALA A 92 0.93 10.58 -2.13
C ALA A 92 0.50 12.05 -2.14
N LEU A 93 -0.16 12.52 -3.19
CA LEU A 93 -0.60 13.91 -3.32
C LEU A 93 -1.68 14.25 -2.29
N ILE A 94 -2.73 13.44 -2.21
CA ILE A 94 -3.85 13.68 -1.29
C ILE A 94 -3.39 13.49 0.16
N GLY A 95 -2.62 12.41 0.44
CA GLY A 95 -2.12 12.11 1.78
C GLY A 95 -1.17 13.20 2.29
N LEU A 96 -0.25 13.68 1.46
CA LEU A 96 0.63 14.81 1.82
C LEU A 96 -0.19 16.09 2.01
N GLY A 97 -1.14 16.39 1.12
CA GLY A 97 -2.02 17.56 1.25
C GLY A 97 -2.81 17.55 2.56
N LEU A 98 -3.39 16.40 2.92
CA LEU A 98 -4.08 16.23 4.20
C LEU A 98 -3.12 16.33 5.39
N ALA A 99 -1.91 15.78 5.30
CA ALA A 99 -0.91 15.87 6.35
C ALA A 99 -0.49 17.34 6.60
N LEU A 100 -0.25 18.13 5.56
CA LEU A 100 0.06 19.55 5.66
C LEU A 100 -1.10 20.34 6.29
N LEU A 101 -2.34 20.02 5.94
CA LEU A 101 -3.53 20.62 6.54
C LEU A 101 -3.63 20.30 8.04
N LEU A 102 -3.50 19.02 8.40
CA LEU A 102 -3.63 18.51 9.77
C LEU A 102 -2.40 18.78 10.64
N ASN A 103 -1.28 19.18 10.05
CA ASN A 103 -0.10 19.61 10.82
C ASN A 103 -0.36 20.95 11.55
N LYS A 104 -1.31 21.76 11.04
CA LYS A 104 -1.74 23.00 11.70
C LYS A 104 -2.63 22.66 12.89
N LYS A 105 -2.43 23.37 14.02
CA LYS A 105 -3.28 23.25 15.20
C LYS A 105 -4.55 24.05 15.00
N PHE A 106 -5.71 23.39 14.92
CA PHE A 106 -7.03 24.02 14.90
C PHE A 106 -8.04 23.20 15.68
N LYS A 107 -9.16 23.83 16.09
CA LYS A 107 -10.25 23.14 16.81
C LYS A 107 -10.87 22.07 15.90
N GLY A 108 -10.98 20.83 16.37
CA GLY A 108 -11.54 19.72 15.60
C GLY A 108 -10.53 18.91 14.79
N ASN A 109 -9.22 19.24 14.83
CA ASN A 109 -8.18 18.51 14.13
C ASN A 109 -8.19 17.00 14.46
N GLU A 110 -8.36 16.63 15.74
CA GLU A 110 -8.39 15.22 16.18
C GLU A 110 -9.63 14.50 15.63
N LEU A 111 -10.79 15.13 15.67
CA LEU A 111 -12.02 14.57 15.11
C LEU A 111 -11.90 14.36 13.60
N LEU A 112 -11.38 15.35 12.88
CA LEU A 112 -11.17 15.27 11.45
C LEU A 112 -10.16 14.15 11.10
N THR A 113 -9.07 14.06 11.85
CA THR A 113 -8.08 12.96 11.68
C THR A 113 -8.74 11.60 11.88
N THR A 114 -9.57 11.45 12.93
CA THR A 114 -10.29 10.20 13.20
C THR A 114 -11.23 9.83 12.05
N LEU A 115 -12.00 10.78 11.54
CA LEU A 115 -12.91 10.55 10.41
C LEU A 115 -12.17 10.16 9.13
N ILE A 116 -11.03 10.79 8.84
CA ILE A 116 -10.21 10.46 7.67
C ILE A 116 -9.63 9.05 7.79
N VAL A 117 -9.30 8.58 9.00
CA VAL A 117 -8.69 7.27 9.22
C VAL A 117 -9.71 6.12 9.17
N LEU A 118 -11.01 6.38 9.33
CA LEU A 118 -12.06 5.36 9.35
C LEU A 118 -12.03 4.38 8.16
N PRO A 119 -11.85 4.81 6.90
CA PRO A 119 -11.83 3.89 5.75
C PRO A 119 -10.79 2.77 5.90
N MET A 120 -9.60 3.11 6.37
CA MET A 120 -8.48 2.17 6.54
C MET A 120 -8.76 1.10 7.63
N MET A 121 -9.69 1.35 8.55
CA MET A 121 -10.08 0.42 9.61
C MET A 121 -11.07 -0.64 9.13
N LEU A 122 -11.65 -0.46 7.94
CA LEU A 122 -12.62 -1.39 7.37
C LEU A 122 -11.89 -2.57 6.69
N SER A 123 -12.51 -3.75 6.75
CA SER A 123 -12.01 -4.89 5.97
C SER A 123 -12.13 -4.62 4.47
N PRO A 124 -11.09 -4.91 3.65
CA PRO A 124 -11.16 -4.76 2.19
C PRO A 124 -12.34 -5.48 1.54
N ALA A 125 -12.74 -6.64 2.07
CA ALA A 125 -13.91 -7.38 1.58
C ALA A 125 -15.22 -6.58 1.78
N VAL A 126 -15.38 -5.96 2.95
CA VAL A 126 -16.56 -5.12 3.26
C VAL A 126 -16.55 -3.88 2.37
N VAL A 127 -15.39 -3.25 2.20
CA VAL A 127 -15.23 -2.09 1.31
C VAL A 127 -15.62 -2.46 -0.12
N GLY A 128 -15.16 -3.61 -0.63
CA GLY A 128 -15.50 -4.07 -1.98
C GLY A 128 -17.01 -4.22 -2.19
N VAL A 129 -17.70 -4.86 -1.25
CA VAL A 129 -19.17 -5.00 -1.30
C VAL A 129 -19.85 -3.63 -1.24
N PHE A 130 -19.44 -2.78 -0.30
CA PHE A 130 -20.01 -1.44 -0.14
C PHE A 130 -19.87 -0.59 -1.42
N TRP A 131 -18.69 -0.55 -2.02
CA TRP A 131 -18.46 0.20 -3.25
C TRP A 131 -19.15 -0.39 -4.47
N THR A 132 -19.36 -1.72 -4.51
CA THR A 132 -20.20 -2.35 -5.55
C THR A 132 -21.62 -1.81 -5.53
N TYR A 133 -22.21 -1.62 -4.33
CA TYR A 133 -23.52 -0.97 -4.21
C TYR A 133 -23.49 0.52 -4.60
N LEU A 134 -22.45 1.25 -4.18
CA LEU A 134 -22.32 2.67 -4.53
C LEU A 134 -22.16 2.90 -6.04
N TYR A 135 -21.46 2.00 -6.73
CA TYR A 135 -21.25 2.05 -8.18
C TYR A 135 -22.37 1.44 -9.01
N ASN A 136 -23.42 0.91 -8.38
CA ASN A 136 -24.53 0.30 -9.12
C ASN A 136 -25.11 1.32 -10.12
N PRO A 137 -25.24 0.97 -11.43
CA PRO A 137 -25.68 1.92 -12.44
C PRO A 137 -27.10 2.44 -12.24
N GLN A 138 -28.00 1.63 -11.65
CA GLN A 138 -29.43 1.96 -11.53
C GLN A 138 -29.79 2.68 -10.22
N VAL A 139 -29.20 2.24 -9.09
CA VAL A 139 -29.57 2.72 -7.76
C VAL A 139 -28.38 3.25 -6.95
N GLY A 140 -27.18 3.25 -7.53
CA GLY A 140 -25.95 3.64 -6.85
C GLY A 140 -25.87 5.14 -6.60
N LEU A 141 -25.47 5.48 -5.38
CA LEU A 141 -25.31 6.87 -4.96
C LEU A 141 -24.29 7.63 -5.84
N PHE A 142 -23.28 6.95 -6.38
CA PHE A 142 -22.26 7.56 -7.21
C PHE A 142 -22.84 8.18 -8.49
N ASN A 143 -23.66 7.42 -9.22
CA ASN A 143 -24.38 7.92 -10.40
C ASN A 143 -25.31 9.08 -10.05
N TYR A 144 -26.03 9.00 -8.93
CA TYR A 144 -26.90 10.05 -8.47
C TYR A 144 -26.15 11.35 -8.18
N VAL A 145 -25.03 11.28 -7.44
CA VAL A 145 -24.21 12.44 -7.09
C VAL A 145 -23.58 13.08 -8.33
N VAL A 146 -23.03 12.28 -9.24
CA VAL A 146 -22.41 12.80 -10.46
C VAL A 146 -23.44 13.48 -11.36
N ASN A 147 -24.61 12.87 -11.55
CA ASN A 147 -25.69 13.43 -12.38
C ASN A 147 -26.36 14.67 -11.73
N PHE A 148 -26.21 14.86 -10.42
CA PHE A 148 -26.66 16.09 -9.77
C PHE A 148 -25.87 17.32 -10.23
N PHE A 149 -24.57 17.15 -10.53
CA PHE A 149 -23.73 18.26 -11.01
C PHE A 149 -23.67 18.33 -12.55
N TYR A 150 -23.68 17.19 -13.21
CA TYR A 150 -23.56 17.07 -14.67
C TYR A 150 -24.43 15.90 -15.13
N ASP A 151 -25.35 16.17 -16.06
CA ASP A 151 -26.23 15.13 -16.64
C ASP A 151 -25.46 14.26 -17.65
N PHE A 152 -24.66 13.33 -17.14
CA PHE A 152 -23.92 12.36 -17.97
C PHE A 152 -24.78 11.13 -18.33
N GLY A 153 -26.01 11.04 -17.81
CA GLY A 153 -26.83 9.83 -17.93
C GLY A 153 -26.36 8.69 -17.03
N ILE A 154 -26.79 7.47 -17.34
CA ILE A 154 -26.43 6.27 -16.59
C ILE A 154 -25.07 5.76 -17.12
N PHE A 155 -24.08 5.69 -16.27
CA PHE A 155 -22.78 5.09 -16.61
C PHE A 155 -22.44 3.96 -15.63
N ASP A 156 -21.81 2.93 -16.18
CA ASP A 156 -21.46 1.72 -15.43
C ASP A 156 -19.96 1.75 -15.10
N MET A 157 -19.68 2.07 -13.84
CA MET A 157 -18.29 2.15 -13.31
C MET A 157 -17.58 0.82 -13.24
N ILE A 158 -18.31 -0.28 -13.13
CA ILE A 158 -17.74 -1.63 -12.95
C ILE A 158 -17.78 -2.43 -14.26
N GLY A 159 -18.87 -2.33 -15.03
CA GLY A 159 -19.04 -3.10 -16.26
C GLY A 159 -18.31 -2.50 -17.47
N SER A 160 -17.95 -1.22 -17.42
CA SER A 160 -17.20 -0.59 -18.51
C SER A 160 -15.70 -0.93 -18.45
N SER A 161 -15.14 -1.44 -19.53
CA SER A 161 -13.69 -1.75 -19.65
C SER A 161 -12.77 -0.53 -19.45
N THR A 162 -13.28 0.67 -19.74
CA THR A 162 -12.53 1.93 -19.59
C THR A 162 -12.65 2.53 -18.20
N LEU A 163 -13.81 2.40 -17.54
CA LEU A 163 -14.08 2.97 -16.23
C LEU A 163 -13.71 2.03 -15.07
N ALA A 164 -13.81 0.72 -15.26
CA ALA A 164 -13.50 -0.25 -14.21
C ALA A 164 -12.08 -0.11 -13.60
N PRO A 165 -11.01 0.13 -14.37
CA PRO A 165 -9.69 0.39 -13.79
C PRO A 165 -9.67 1.63 -12.88
N TRP A 166 -10.38 2.70 -13.25
CA TRP A 166 -10.48 3.92 -12.47
C TRP A 166 -11.34 3.76 -11.21
N SER A 167 -12.42 2.97 -11.29
CA SER A 167 -13.25 2.70 -10.11
C SER A 167 -12.44 2.02 -9.00
N ILE A 168 -11.57 1.06 -9.35
CA ILE A 168 -10.67 0.40 -8.40
C ILE A 168 -9.63 1.38 -7.84
N VAL A 169 -9.04 2.24 -8.70
CA VAL A 169 -8.09 3.29 -8.28
C VAL A 169 -8.72 4.23 -7.25
N ILE A 170 -9.97 4.66 -7.48
CA ILE A 170 -10.69 5.56 -6.55
C ILE A 170 -10.91 4.88 -5.20
N VAL A 171 -11.40 3.65 -5.19
CA VAL A 171 -11.65 2.89 -3.95
C VAL A 171 -10.38 2.68 -3.15
N ASP A 172 -9.32 2.24 -3.81
CA ASP A 172 -8.03 1.97 -3.18
C ASP A 172 -7.40 3.27 -2.65
N THR A 173 -7.47 4.35 -3.43
CA THR A 173 -7.01 5.68 -2.99
C THR A 173 -7.78 6.13 -1.75
N TRP A 174 -9.12 6.05 -1.75
CA TRP A 174 -9.94 6.43 -0.59
C TRP A 174 -9.58 5.59 0.66
N MET A 175 -9.36 4.30 0.49
CA MET A 175 -9.07 3.39 1.60
C MET A 175 -7.67 3.60 2.20
N TRP A 176 -6.65 3.84 1.36
CA TRP A 176 -5.25 3.84 1.80
C TRP A 176 -4.60 5.22 1.91
N THR A 177 -5.23 6.27 1.41
CA THR A 177 -4.76 7.67 1.61
C THR A 177 -4.50 8.01 3.08
N PRO A 178 -5.33 7.55 4.06
CA PRO A 178 -5.07 7.83 5.47
C PRO A 178 -3.73 7.30 5.97
N PHE A 179 -3.28 6.16 5.47
CA PHE A 179 -1.98 5.60 5.81
C PHE A 179 -0.84 6.53 5.38
N THR A 180 -0.86 6.97 4.13
CA THR A 180 0.12 7.93 3.60
C THR A 180 0.07 9.25 4.36
N MET A 181 -1.13 9.76 4.65
CA MET A 181 -1.33 10.95 5.45
C MET A 181 -0.68 10.81 6.84
N LEU A 182 -0.89 9.70 7.55
CA LEU A 182 -0.33 9.49 8.88
C LEU A 182 1.20 9.45 8.86
N ILE A 183 1.80 8.78 7.87
CA ILE A 183 3.26 8.73 7.72
C ILE A 183 3.82 10.13 7.45
N CYS A 184 3.22 10.87 6.52
CA CYS A 184 3.64 12.24 6.21
C CYS A 184 3.46 13.16 7.42
N LEU A 185 2.34 13.04 8.14
CA LEU A 185 2.05 13.85 9.34
C LEU A 185 3.04 13.54 10.46
N ALA A 186 3.38 12.27 10.68
CA ALA A 186 4.40 11.88 11.65
C ALA A 186 5.77 12.46 11.27
N GLY A 187 6.15 12.41 9.99
CA GLY A 187 7.36 13.04 9.47
C GLY A 187 7.38 14.54 9.72
N LEU A 188 6.31 15.25 9.37
CA LEU A 188 6.20 16.72 9.58
C LEU A 188 6.29 17.09 11.07
N ARG A 189 5.65 16.32 11.95
CA ARG A 189 5.68 16.56 13.41
C ARG A 189 7.00 16.17 14.06
N SER A 190 7.85 15.41 13.41
CA SER A 190 9.18 15.06 13.90
C SER A 190 10.21 16.18 13.72
N ILE A 191 9.90 17.20 12.90
CA ILE A 191 10.78 18.34 12.67
C ILE A 191 10.77 19.24 13.92
N PRO A 192 11.94 19.47 14.58
CA PRO A 192 11.99 20.30 15.77
C PRO A 192 11.65 21.77 15.48
N ASN A 193 10.94 22.42 16.41
CA ASN A 193 10.47 23.81 16.23
C ASN A 193 11.61 24.80 16.00
N TYR A 194 12.80 24.59 16.60
CA TYR A 194 13.93 25.49 16.42
C TYR A 194 14.41 25.63 14.97
N LEU A 195 14.13 24.62 14.12
CA LEU A 195 14.45 24.69 12.69
C LEU A 195 13.52 25.67 11.96
N TYR A 196 12.25 25.71 12.35
CA TYR A 196 11.30 26.70 11.81
C TYR A 196 11.63 28.12 12.28
N GLU A 197 12.03 28.28 13.56
CA GLU A 197 12.48 29.57 14.12
C GLU A 197 13.74 30.09 13.42
N ALA A 198 14.72 29.20 13.16
CA ALA A 198 15.92 29.56 12.40
C ALA A 198 15.58 30.00 10.96
N ALA A 199 14.67 29.27 10.29
CA ALA A 199 14.23 29.63 8.95
C ALA A 199 13.51 30.99 8.92
N GLU A 200 12.75 31.33 9.96
CA GLU A 200 12.11 32.67 10.07
C GLU A 200 13.15 33.79 10.24
N VAL A 201 14.22 33.56 11.01
CA VAL A 201 15.32 34.52 11.16
C VAL A 201 16.05 34.74 9.82
N ASP A 202 16.26 33.66 9.07
CA ASP A 202 16.88 33.70 7.73
C ASP A 202 15.92 34.20 6.63
N ARG A 203 14.70 34.62 6.98
CA ARG A 203 13.64 35.05 6.03
C ARG A 203 13.35 34.04 4.94
N ALA A 204 13.51 32.74 5.22
CA ALA A 204 13.15 31.71 4.28
C ALA A 204 11.65 31.72 3.99
N SER A 205 11.27 31.60 2.70
CA SER A 205 9.87 31.49 2.30
C SER A 205 9.24 30.21 2.88
N LYS A 206 7.98 30.32 3.31
CA LYS A 206 7.19 29.16 3.76
C LYS A 206 6.85 28.25 2.61
#